data_f834a573cf90afcf7682b0b72178554a
#
_entry.id   f834a573cf90afcf7682b0b72178554a
#
_cell.length_a   1.000
_cell.length_b   1.000
_cell.length_c   1.000
_cell.angle_alpha   90.00
_cell.angle_beta   90.00
_cell.angle_gamma   90.00
#
_symmetry.space_group_name_H-M   'P 1'
#
loop_
_entity.id
_entity.type
_entity.pdbx_description
1 polymer ?
#
loop_
_entity_poly.entity_id
_entity_poly.type
_entity_poly.pdbx_seq_one_letter_code
_entity_poly.pdbx_strand_id
1 'polypeptide(L)'
;MLEKLQQQLKDSMRNKDEVRTSVLRMLISDFKYAQIEKKAPLDESESTQVVNRAIKKRKESIEMYEKGGRSDLASKESAELRILQEFVPAEMDEQSMRQKIDEVIVELGAKDKKDMGRVMKEVLGRYKGQMDGKVAQKIVNEKLGS
;
A
#
# COMPACT_ATOMS: atom_id res chain seq x y z
N MET A 1 -0.99 -15.59 5.30
CA MET A 1 0.11 -14.60 5.05
C MET A 1 1.32 -14.83 5.94
N LEU A 2 1.14 -14.98 7.24
CA LEU A 2 2.27 -15.15 8.17
C LEU A 2 3.14 -16.37 7.86
N GLU A 3 2.52 -17.50 7.55
CA GLU A 3 3.24 -18.74 7.19
C GLU A 3 4.09 -18.54 5.93
N LYS A 4 3.55 -17.82 4.94
CA LYS A 4 4.27 -17.48 3.71
C LYS A 4 5.49 -16.62 4.01
N LEU A 5 5.33 -15.63 4.88
CA LEU A 5 6.42 -14.75 5.29
C LEU A 5 7.52 -15.52 6.01
N GLN A 6 7.14 -16.43 6.89
CA GLN A 6 8.09 -17.26 7.63
C GLN A 6 8.88 -18.19 6.70
N GLN A 7 8.22 -18.76 5.70
CA GLN A 7 8.88 -19.61 4.70
C GLN A 7 9.85 -18.79 3.85
N GLN A 8 9.43 -17.62 3.39
CA GLN A 8 10.30 -16.74 2.62
C GLN A 8 11.49 -16.23 3.45
N LEU A 9 11.30 -16.04 4.74
CA LEU A 9 12.41 -15.68 5.64
C LEU A 9 13.48 -16.77 5.65
N LYS A 10 13.07 -18.02 5.78
CA LYS A 10 14.01 -19.16 5.75
C LYS A 10 14.78 -19.19 4.42
N ASP A 11 14.06 -18.99 3.31
CA ASP A 11 14.68 -18.99 1.99
C ASP A 11 15.66 -17.83 1.82
N SER A 12 15.33 -16.63 2.29
CA SER A 12 16.20 -15.46 2.19
C SER A 12 17.46 -15.62 3.03
N MET A 13 17.35 -16.23 4.21
CA MET A 13 18.51 -16.54 5.06
C MET A 13 19.42 -17.58 4.40
N ARG A 14 18.84 -18.58 3.79
CA ARG A 14 19.58 -19.61 3.05
C ARG A 14 20.32 -19.03 1.86
N ASN A 15 19.70 -18.08 1.16
CA ASN A 15 20.26 -17.41 -0.01
C ASN A 15 21.17 -16.24 0.37
N LYS A 16 21.34 -15.96 1.65
CA LYS A 16 22.15 -14.85 2.18
C LYS A 16 21.72 -13.49 1.64
N ASP A 17 20.41 -13.33 1.41
CA ASP A 17 19.82 -12.06 0.99
C ASP A 17 19.51 -11.23 2.24
N GLU A 18 20.46 -10.40 2.64
CA GLU A 18 20.38 -9.63 3.88
C GLU A 18 19.25 -8.60 3.86
N VAL A 19 19.05 -7.93 2.75
CA VAL A 19 17.99 -6.90 2.61
C VAL A 19 16.62 -7.55 2.77
N ARG A 20 16.36 -8.61 2.03
CA ARG A 20 15.10 -9.35 2.11
C ARG A 20 14.86 -9.93 3.51
N THR A 21 15.90 -10.51 4.11
CA THR A 21 15.84 -11.04 5.47
C THR A 21 15.42 -9.99 6.47
N SER A 22 16.02 -8.81 6.40
CA SER A 22 15.70 -7.69 7.30
C SER A 22 14.24 -7.24 7.14
N VAL A 23 13.78 -7.07 5.93
CA VAL A 23 12.40 -6.67 5.64
C VAL A 23 11.40 -7.71 6.15
N LEU A 24 11.67 -9.00 5.89
CA LEU A 24 10.78 -10.08 6.31
C LEU A 24 10.70 -10.21 7.83
N ARG A 25 11.83 -10.06 8.52
CA ARG A 25 11.84 -10.08 10.00
C ARG A 25 10.99 -8.96 10.57
N MET A 26 11.13 -7.75 10.04
CA MET A 26 10.34 -6.60 10.46
C MET A 26 8.85 -6.84 10.20
N LEU A 27 8.50 -7.30 9.01
CA LEU A 27 7.11 -7.53 8.63
C LEU A 27 6.46 -8.63 9.47
N ILE A 28 7.18 -9.71 9.74
CA ILE A 28 6.72 -10.79 10.64
C ILE A 28 6.44 -10.24 12.03
N SER A 29 7.33 -9.39 12.54
CA SER A 29 7.15 -8.74 13.83
C SER A 29 5.88 -7.89 13.84
N ASP A 30 5.65 -7.10 12.80
CA ASP A 30 4.43 -6.28 12.66
C ASP A 30 3.16 -7.13 12.63
N PHE A 31 3.19 -8.27 11.94
CA PHE A 31 2.08 -9.21 11.91
C PHE A 31 1.78 -9.81 13.27
N LYS A 32 2.81 -10.26 13.97
CA LYS A 32 2.65 -10.84 15.30
C LYS A 32 2.09 -9.81 16.29
N TYR A 33 2.57 -8.58 16.21
CA TYR A 33 2.06 -7.49 17.04
C TYR A 33 0.58 -7.23 16.78
N ALA A 34 0.18 -7.16 15.51
CA ALA A 34 -1.21 -6.96 15.13
C ALA A 34 -2.11 -8.12 15.59
N GLN A 35 -1.62 -9.36 15.53
CA GLN A 35 -2.37 -10.52 16.05
C GLN A 35 -2.56 -10.44 17.55
N ILE A 36 -1.56 -9.99 18.28
CA ILE A 36 -1.65 -9.80 19.74
C ILE A 36 -2.70 -8.75 20.07
N GLU A 37 -2.71 -7.62 19.36
CA GLU A 37 -3.70 -6.57 19.57
C GLU A 37 -5.13 -7.06 19.27
N LYS A 38 -5.29 -7.80 18.19
CA LYS A 38 -6.58 -8.37 17.79
C LYS A 38 -7.01 -9.54 18.71
N LYS A 39 -6.06 -10.21 19.31
CA LYS A 39 -6.25 -11.46 20.08
C LYS A 39 -6.76 -12.62 19.22
N ALA A 40 -6.42 -12.60 17.93
CA ALA A 40 -6.83 -13.60 16.94
C ALA A 40 -5.93 -13.52 15.69
N PRO A 41 -5.92 -14.55 14.84
CA PRO A 41 -5.23 -14.47 13.56
C PRO A 41 -5.81 -13.34 12.70
N LEU A 42 -4.97 -12.74 11.84
CA LEU A 42 -5.41 -11.72 10.91
C LEU A 42 -6.07 -12.35 9.69
N ASP A 43 -7.17 -11.76 9.24
CA ASP A 43 -7.75 -12.13 7.95
C ASP A 43 -6.94 -11.50 6.81
N GLU A 44 -7.33 -11.79 5.57
CA GLU A 44 -6.62 -11.31 4.38
C GLU A 44 -6.61 -9.77 4.30
N SER A 45 -7.73 -9.14 4.59
CA SER A 45 -7.85 -7.67 4.58
C SER A 45 -6.95 -7.03 5.63
N GLU A 46 -6.96 -7.56 6.84
CA GLU A 46 -6.12 -7.08 7.94
C GLU A 46 -4.63 -7.28 7.65
N SER A 47 -4.28 -8.42 7.05
CA SER A 47 -2.91 -8.71 6.61
C SER A 47 -2.43 -7.69 5.58
N THR A 48 -3.27 -7.38 4.59
CA THR A 48 -2.98 -6.36 3.58
C THR A 48 -2.78 -4.99 4.22
N GLN A 49 -3.57 -4.65 5.23
CA GLN A 49 -3.41 -3.38 5.95
C GLN A 49 -2.06 -3.26 6.65
N VAL A 50 -1.58 -4.35 7.26
CA VAL A 50 -0.26 -4.37 7.91
C VAL A 50 0.84 -4.06 6.88
N VAL A 51 0.80 -4.72 5.73
CA VAL A 51 1.77 -4.49 4.65
C VAL A 51 1.67 -3.05 4.13
N ASN A 52 0.47 -2.56 3.90
CA ASN A 52 0.26 -1.20 3.38
C ASN A 52 0.77 -0.11 4.34
N ARG A 53 0.65 -0.31 5.64
CA ARG A 53 1.24 0.62 6.63
C ARG A 53 2.76 0.63 6.53
N ALA A 54 3.38 -0.53 6.38
CA ALA A 54 4.82 -0.64 6.21
C ALA A 54 5.28 0.06 4.92
N ILE A 55 4.53 -0.11 3.83
CA ILE A 55 4.78 0.57 2.56
C ILE A 55 4.70 2.08 2.71
N LYS A 56 3.65 2.58 3.37
CA LYS A 56 3.46 4.01 3.59
C LYS A 56 4.62 4.62 4.36
N LYS A 57 5.06 3.96 5.43
CA LYS A 57 6.21 4.43 6.23
C LYS A 57 7.48 4.50 5.39
N ARG A 58 7.73 3.52 4.52
CA ARG A 58 8.89 3.52 3.64
C ARG A 58 8.83 4.67 2.64
N LYS A 59 7.68 4.92 2.04
CA LYS A 59 7.51 6.04 1.10
C LYS A 59 7.77 7.38 1.77
N GLU A 60 7.28 7.57 2.98
CA GLU A 60 7.53 8.78 3.76
C GLU A 60 9.01 8.95 4.11
N SER A 61 9.69 7.86 4.49
CA SER A 61 11.12 7.88 4.78
C SER A 61 11.95 8.23 3.53
N ILE A 62 11.62 7.64 2.39
CA ILE A 62 12.29 7.91 1.11
C ILE A 62 12.18 9.40 0.78
N GLU A 63 10.98 9.97 0.90
CA GLU A 63 10.76 11.39 0.63
C GLU A 63 11.60 12.28 1.55
N MET A 64 11.66 11.94 2.83
CA MET A 64 12.45 12.69 3.80
C MET A 64 13.95 12.61 3.49
N TYR A 65 14.46 11.44 3.14
CA TYR A 65 15.88 11.26 2.81
C TYR A 65 16.25 12.00 1.51
N GLU A 66 15.38 11.97 0.52
CA GLU A 66 15.61 12.71 -0.73
C GLU A 66 15.66 14.22 -0.48
N LYS A 67 14.74 14.74 0.31
CA LYS A 67 14.73 16.16 0.71
C LYS A 67 15.97 16.55 1.51
N GLY A 68 16.48 15.62 2.32
CA GLY A 68 17.67 15.84 3.12
C GLY A 68 19.00 15.59 2.39
N GLY A 69 18.95 15.26 1.09
CA GLY A 69 20.15 14.99 0.29
C GLY A 69 20.82 13.65 0.62
N ARG A 70 20.11 12.74 1.26
CA ARG A 70 20.63 11.42 1.65
C ARG A 70 20.15 10.35 0.67
N SER A 71 20.65 10.45 -0.58
CA SER A 71 20.28 9.51 -1.64
C SER A 71 20.70 8.07 -1.33
N ASP A 72 21.76 7.87 -0.55
CA ASP A 72 22.20 6.56 -0.07
C ASP A 72 21.13 5.86 0.77
N LEU A 73 20.56 6.58 1.74
CA LEU A 73 19.50 6.06 2.61
C LEU A 73 18.18 5.92 1.84
N ALA A 74 17.86 6.84 0.94
CA ALA A 74 16.68 6.76 0.09
C ALA A 74 16.74 5.51 -0.81
N SER A 75 17.89 5.19 -1.39
CA SER A 75 18.08 3.99 -2.22
C SER A 75 17.87 2.70 -1.42
N LYS A 76 18.37 2.66 -0.20
CA LYS A 76 18.19 1.51 0.70
C LYS A 76 16.72 1.29 1.01
N GLU A 77 16.02 2.35 1.40
CA GLU A 77 14.58 2.28 1.69
C GLU A 77 13.77 1.90 0.45
N SER A 78 14.17 2.36 -0.72
CA SER A 78 13.51 2.01 -2.00
C SER A 78 13.64 0.52 -2.32
N ALA A 79 14.79 -0.09 -2.05
CA ALA A 79 15.00 -1.52 -2.22
C ALA A 79 14.10 -2.32 -1.27
N GLU A 80 13.98 -1.88 -0.03
CA GLU A 80 13.10 -2.50 0.96
C GLU A 80 11.63 -2.34 0.58
N LEU A 81 11.24 -1.18 0.04
CA LEU A 81 9.88 -0.92 -0.44
C LEU A 81 9.47 -1.89 -1.54
N ARG A 82 10.35 -2.17 -2.49
CA ARG A 82 10.07 -3.11 -3.58
C ARG A 82 9.74 -4.50 -3.05
N ILE A 83 10.42 -4.94 -2.01
CA ILE A 83 10.15 -6.23 -1.37
C ILE A 83 8.76 -6.24 -0.73
N LEU A 84 8.41 -5.19 -0.02
CA LEU A 84 7.08 -5.06 0.60
C LEU A 84 5.96 -5.08 -0.44
N GLN A 85 6.17 -4.46 -1.59
CA GLN A 85 5.17 -4.39 -2.66
C GLN A 85 4.85 -5.76 -3.27
N GLU A 86 5.71 -6.75 -3.10
CA GLU A 86 5.45 -8.12 -3.55
C GLU A 86 4.28 -8.80 -2.80
N PHE A 87 3.92 -8.28 -1.62
CA PHE A 87 2.91 -8.88 -0.74
C PHE A 87 1.52 -8.24 -0.84
N VAL A 88 1.34 -7.27 -1.70
CA VAL A 88 0.06 -6.60 -1.93
C VAL A 88 -0.22 -6.54 -3.44
N PRO A 89 -1.49 -6.37 -3.85
CA PRO A 89 -1.79 -6.15 -5.26
C PRO A 89 -1.02 -4.96 -5.80
N ALA A 90 -0.60 -5.04 -7.05
CA ALA A 90 0.12 -3.95 -7.71
C ALA A 90 -0.75 -2.68 -7.71
N GLU A 91 -0.12 -1.52 -7.46
CA GLU A 91 -0.80 -0.24 -7.59
C GLU A 91 -1.18 0.00 -9.05
N MET A 92 -2.34 0.60 -9.28
CA MET A 92 -2.77 0.99 -10.61
C MET A 92 -2.00 2.22 -11.07
N ASP A 93 -1.69 2.28 -12.36
CA ASP A 93 -1.22 3.52 -12.96
C ASP A 93 -2.36 4.55 -13.04
N GLU A 94 -2.02 5.80 -13.33
CA GLU A 94 -3.00 6.89 -13.36
C GLU A 94 -4.09 6.66 -14.41
N GLN A 95 -3.76 6.11 -15.57
CA GLN A 95 -4.72 5.84 -16.63
C GLN A 95 -5.76 4.79 -16.19
N SER A 96 -5.31 3.71 -15.58
CA SER A 96 -6.21 2.69 -15.02
C SER A 96 -7.07 3.24 -13.90
N MET A 97 -6.49 4.09 -13.05
CA MET A 97 -7.24 4.76 -11.99
C MET A 97 -8.35 5.63 -12.55
N ARG A 98 -8.07 6.42 -13.57
CA ARG A 98 -9.07 7.30 -14.23
C ARG A 98 -10.21 6.49 -14.79
N GLN A 99 -9.91 5.38 -15.44
CA GLN A 99 -10.91 4.49 -16.02
C GLN A 99 -11.82 3.90 -14.93
N LYS A 100 -11.24 3.39 -13.85
CA LYS A 100 -12.00 2.81 -12.76
C LYS A 100 -12.85 3.84 -12.00
N ILE A 101 -12.31 5.03 -11.83
CA ILE A 101 -13.06 6.13 -11.20
C ILE A 101 -14.23 6.55 -12.07
N ASP A 102 -14.07 6.64 -13.39
CA ASP A 102 -15.16 6.93 -14.31
C ASP A 102 -16.29 5.89 -14.18
N GLU A 103 -15.94 4.62 -14.14
CA GLU A 103 -16.93 3.54 -13.97
C GLU A 103 -17.73 3.72 -12.69
N VAL A 104 -17.06 4.04 -11.58
CA VAL A 104 -17.73 4.26 -10.29
C VAL A 104 -18.65 5.49 -10.34
N ILE A 105 -18.19 6.58 -10.93
CA ILE A 105 -18.98 7.80 -11.09
C ILE A 105 -20.28 7.51 -11.86
N VAL A 106 -20.17 6.78 -12.94
CA VAL A 106 -21.34 6.39 -13.76
C VAL A 106 -22.29 5.49 -12.96
N GLU A 107 -21.76 4.47 -12.29
CA GLU A 107 -22.56 3.55 -11.49
C GLU A 107 -23.33 4.26 -10.36
N LEU A 108 -22.70 5.22 -9.69
CA LEU A 108 -23.31 5.96 -8.59
C LEU A 108 -24.17 7.12 -9.06
N GLY A 109 -24.13 7.46 -10.34
CA GLY A 109 -24.83 8.62 -10.86
C GLY A 109 -24.33 9.94 -10.29
N ALA A 110 -23.05 9.99 -9.92
CA ALA A 110 -22.44 11.19 -9.34
C ALA A 110 -22.31 12.29 -10.37
N LYS A 111 -22.60 13.54 -9.97
CA LYS A 111 -22.67 14.68 -10.89
C LYS A 111 -21.79 15.86 -10.49
N ASP A 112 -21.57 16.07 -9.20
CA ASP A 112 -20.87 17.25 -8.73
C ASP A 112 -20.06 16.95 -7.45
N LYS A 113 -19.42 17.98 -6.91
CA LYS A 113 -18.56 17.87 -5.70
C LYS A 113 -19.29 17.33 -4.47
N LYS A 114 -20.59 17.46 -4.40
CA LYS A 114 -21.35 16.91 -3.26
C LYS A 114 -21.28 15.40 -3.20
N ASP A 115 -21.04 14.76 -4.33
CA ASP A 115 -20.93 13.31 -4.43
C ASP A 115 -19.50 12.81 -4.20
N MET A 116 -18.53 13.70 -4.03
CA MET A 116 -17.10 13.35 -3.88
C MET A 116 -16.85 12.35 -2.77
N GLY A 117 -17.41 12.58 -1.58
CA GLY A 117 -17.23 11.67 -0.45
C GLY A 117 -17.75 10.26 -0.74
N ARG A 118 -18.90 10.17 -1.39
CA ARG A 118 -19.53 8.91 -1.76
C ARG A 118 -18.69 8.16 -2.80
N VAL A 119 -18.21 8.88 -3.83
CA VAL A 119 -17.34 8.31 -4.86
C VAL A 119 -16.02 7.84 -4.27
N MET A 120 -15.38 8.66 -3.43
CA MET A 120 -14.13 8.30 -2.77
C MET A 120 -14.27 7.07 -1.88
N LYS A 121 -15.34 6.99 -1.11
CA LYS A 121 -15.61 5.84 -0.26
C LYS A 121 -15.72 4.55 -1.07
N GLU A 122 -16.44 4.60 -2.17
CA GLU A 122 -16.64 3.45 -3.05
C GLU A 122 -15.34 3.04 -3.74
N VAL A 123 -14.60 4.01 -4.29
CA VAL A 123 -13.33 3.77 -5.00
C VAL A 123 -12.30 3.15 -4.05
N LEU A 124 -12.10 3.75 -2.88
CA LEU A 124 -11.13 3.25 -1.92
C LEU A 124 -11.52 1.91 -1.31
N GLY A 125 -12.82 1.64 -1.22
CA GLY A 125 -13.33 0.35 -0.77
C GLY A 125 -13.10 -0.76 -1.77
N ARG A 126 -13.40 -0.53 -3.05
CA ARG A 126 -13.23 -1.52 -4.13
C ARG A 126 -11.78 -1.80 -4.46
N TYR A 127 -10.94 -0.76 -4.48
CA TYR A 127 -9.57 -0.83 -4.95
C TYR A 127 -8.57 -0.56 -3.85
N LYS A 128 -8.88 -1.03 -2.65
CA LYS A 128 -8.06 -0.84 -1.45
C LYS A 128 -6.63 -1.36 -1.69
N GLY A 129 -5.66 -0.50 -1.42
CA GLY A 129 -4.25 -0.83 -1.62
C GLY A 129 -3.77 -0.76 -3.06
N GLN A 130 -4.67 -0.59 -4.05
CA GLN A 130 -4.32 -0.50 -5.46
C GLN A 130 -4.27 0.94 -5.98
N MET A 131 -4.91 1.87 -5.27
CA MET A 131 -4.92 3.29 -5.62
C MET A 131 -4.32 4.13 -4.51
N ASP A 132 -3.44 5.07 -4.87
CA ASP A 132 -2.98 6.09 -3.95
C ASP A 132 -4.14 7.04 -3.65
N GLY A 133 -4.46 7.23 -2.37
CA GLY A 133 -5.60 8.04 -1.96
C GLY A 133 -5.53 9.49 -2.41
N LYS A 134 -4.34 10.08 -2.43
CA LYS A 134 -4.14 11.47 -2.87
C LYS A 134 -4.37 11.63 -4.35
N VAL A 135 -3.85 10.69 -5.16
CA VAL A 135 -4.03 10.69 -6.61
C VAL A 135 -5.50 10.44 -6.96
N ALA A 136 -6.14 9.48 -6.28
CA ALA A 136 -7.57 9.20 -6.47
C ALA A 136 -8.43 10.42 -6.17
N GLN A 137 -8.15 11.12 -5.07
CA GLN A 137 -8.86 12.34 -4.69
C GLN A 137 -8.71 13.43 -5.75
N LYS A 138 -7.50 13.62 -6.26
CA LYS A 138 -7.23 14.58 -7.33
C LYS A 138 -8.05 14.26 -8.58
N ILE A 139 -8.07 13.00 -8.99
CA ILE A 139 -8.82 12.56 -10.17
C ILE A 139 -10.32 12.77 -9.97
N VAL A 140 -10.86 12.35 -8.84
CA VAL A 140 -12.29 12.53 -8.52
C VAL A 140 -12.64 14.01 -8.52
N ASN A 141 -11.80 14.84 -7.92
CA ASN A 141 -12.01 16.29 -7.89
C ASN A 141 -12.02 16.90 -9.30
N GLU A 142 -11.10 16.49 -10.17
CA GLU A 142 -11.07 16.95 -11.58
C GLU A 142 -12.34 16.57 -12.32
N LYS A 143 -12.87 15.37 -12.09
CA LYS A 143 -14.04 14.85 -12.81
C LYS A 143 -15.37 15.41 -12.29
N LEU A 144 -15.47 15.70 -11.00
CA LEU A 144 -16.70 16.20 -10.37
C LEU A 144 -16.67 17.70 -10.10
N GLY A 145 -15.50 18.29 -10.11
CA GLY A 145 -15.29 19.65 -9.62
C GLY A 145 -15.32 20.76 -10.63
N SER A 146 -15.53 20.45 -11.87
CA SER A 146 -15.60 21.48 -12.93
C SER A 146 -16.92 22.21 -12.95
#